data_f9500977ecdbaef0c2436818d04d9b4f
#
_entry.id   f9500977ecdbaef0c2436818d04d9b4f
#
_cell.length_a   1.000
_cell.length_b   1.000
_cell.length_c   1.000
_cell.angle_alpha   90.00
_cell.angle_beta   90.00
_cell.angle_gamma   90.00
#
_symmetry.space_group_name_H-M   'P 1'
#
loop_
_entity.id
_entity.type
_entity.pdbx_description
1 polymer ?
#
loop_
_entity_poly.entity_id
_entity_poly.type
_entity_poly.pdbx_seq_one_letter_code
_entity_poly.pdbx_strand_id
1 'polypeptide(L)'
;MNSKIRNIVSFVSTVFVILSCAGESKTTPNKDKAEEMFQRVWELYRVPKYGLFSEYYPSSHRPDLTYFNDSTRQAQEVSYLWPMSGVFSSAVLMAAIEPEKYTVYVDSMVMAMERYYDTTRVPFGYQAYPVQFGKVDRYYDDNGLVGIDYIDSYLVTKNPHYLEKAKQVLTFILSGWDENFEGAVSWLEGVKDQKPACSNGKAMVLALKLYEATKDEYYLEVGKKFYHWIDKYLKDPERGVVWNSWLTTTSAVCPDLYTCLLYTSPSPRDK
;
A
#
# COMPACT_ATOMS: atom_id res chain seq x y z
N MET A 1 -86.43 33.12 -5.72
CA MET A 1 -86.28 33.18 -4.25
C MET A 1 -85.01 32.46 -3.89
N ASN A 2 -84.08 33.22 -3.34
CA ASN A 2 -82.66 32.95 -3.33
C ASN A 2 -82.21 32.02 -2.17
N SER A 3 -81.50 31.01 -2.48
CA SER A 3 -80.66 30.28 -1.51
C SER A 3 -79.20 30.50 -1.83
N LYS A 4 -78.52 31.19 -0.93
CA LYS A 4 -77.07 31.33 -1.00
C LYS A 4 -76.42 30.07 -0.40
N ILE A 5 -75.82 29.28 -1.22
CA ILE A 5 -74.98 28.15 -0.77
C ILE A 5 -73.57 28.72 -0.49
N ARG A 6 -73.18 28.68 0.76
CA ARG A 6 -71.85 29.00 1.22
C ARG A 6 -70.95 27.80 1.07
N ASN A 7 -70.06 27.90 0.16
CA ASN A 7 -68.97 26.88 0.02
C ASN A 7 -68.01 27.01 1.20
N ILE A 8 -67.90 25.99 2.02
CA ILE A 8 -66.90 25.79 3.02
C ILE A 8 -65.79 24.98 2.30
N VAL A 9 -64.74 25.69 1.96
CA VAL A 9 -63.52 25.03 1.48
C VAL A 9 -62.75 24.48 2.70
N SER A 10 -62.85 23.16 2.89
CA SER A 10 -62.08 22.47 3.90
C SER A 10 -60.67 22.29 3.39
N PHE A 11 -59.73 23.03 3.98
CA PHE A 11 -58.29 22.85 3.73
C PHE A 11 -57.83 21.59 4.49
N VAL A 12 -57.79 20.47 3.81
CA VAL A 12 -57.14 19.28 4.34
C VAL A 12 -55.62 19.46 4.12
N SER A 13 -54.93 19.89 5.18
CA SER A 13 -53.46 19.88 5.23
C SER A 13 -53.00 18.44 5.29
N THR A 14 -52.63 17.88 4.15
CA THR A 14 -51.92 16.60 4.10
C THR A 14 -50.49 16.84 4.54
N VAL A 15 -50.23 16.58 5.80
CA VAL A 15 -48.87 16.50 6.32
C VAL A 15 -48.22 15.25 5.71
N PHE A 16 -47.39 15.42 4.66
CA PHE A 16 -46.50 14.38 4.22
C PHE A 16 -45.41 14.22 5.30
N VAL A 17 -45.58 13.25 6.18
CA VAL A 17 -44.49 12.72 6.97
C VAL A 17 -43.62 11.97 6.00
N ILE A 18 -42.53 12.61 5.55
CA ILE A 18 -41.44 11.94 4.90
C ILE A 18 -40.78 11.10 6.01
N LEU A 19 -41.21 9.85 6.16
CA LEU A 19 -40.37 8.84 6.82
C LEU A 19 -39.13 8.70 5.94
N SER A 20 -38.10 9.44 6.30
CA SER A 20 -36.75 9.12 5.90
C SER A 20 -36.47 7.71 6.43
N CYS A 21 -36.68 6.71 5.60
CA CYS A 21 -36.03 5.42 5.78
C CYS A 21 -34.53 5.69 5.68
N ALA A 22 -33.90 6.06 6.79
CA ALA A 22 -32.51 5.81 7.00
C ALA A 22 -32.39 4.28 6.91
N GLY A 23 -32.10 3.78 5.71
CA GLY A 23 -31.79 2.39 5.53
C GLY A 23 -30.62 2.11 6.47
N GLU A 24 -30.86 1.33 7.51
CA GLU A 24 -29.77 0.74 8.26
C GLU A 24 -28.88 0.07 7.24
N SER A 25 -27.71 0.64 7.02
CA SER A 25 -26.65 0.00 6.26
C SER A 25 -26.42 -1.33 6.95
N LYS A 26 -26.85 -2.43 6.33
CA LYS A 26 -26.55 -3.78 6.83
C LYS A 26 -25.05 -3.93 6.75
N THR A 27 -24.35 -3.54 7.84
CA THR A 27 -22.93 -3.78 8.00
C THR A 27 -22.72 -5.28 7.92
N THR A 28 -21.73 -5.71 7.14
CA THR A 28 -21.35 -7.11 7.16
C THR A 28 -20.47 -7.32 8.40
N PRO A 29 -20.57 -8.45 9.10
CA PRO A 29 -19.75 -8.73 10.28
C PRO A 29 -18.26 -8.55 10.05
N ASN A 30 -17.78 -8.74 8.83
CA ASN A 30 -16.39 -8.54 8.43
C ASN A 30 -16.01 -7.06 8.35
N LYS A 31 -16.92 -6.19 7.88
CA LYS A 31 -16.68 -4.73 7.83
C LYS A 31 -16.53 -4.15 9.21
N ASP A 32 -17.46 -4.49 10.13
CA ASP A 32 -17.44 -3.99 11.51
C ASP A 32 -16.14 -4.41 12.21
N LYS A 33 -15.73 -5.65 12.00
CA LYS A 33 -14.47 -6.16 12.56
C LYS A 33 -13.24 -5.46 11.95
N ALA A 34 -13.23 -5.19 10.65
CA ALA A 34 -12.16 -4.45 10.01
C ALA A 34 -12.05 -3.03 10.55
N GLU A 35 -13.19 -2.36 10.75
CA GLU A 35 -13.27 -1.03 11.35
C GLU A 35 -12.76 -1.04 12.80
N GLU A 36 -13.20 -1.99 13.62
CA GLU A 36 -12.70 -2.13 14.99
C GLU A 36 -11.19 -2.31 15.03
N MET A 37 -10.65 -3.20 14.19
CA MET A 37 -9.21 -3.44 14.13
C MET A 37 -8.45 -2.20 13.66
N PHE A 38 -8.94 -1.52 12.63
CA PHE A 38 -8.34 -0.27 12.12
C PHE A 38 -8.27 0.80 13.21
N GLN A 39 -9.39 1.04 13.91
CA GLN A 39 -9.44 2.03 14.99
C GLN A 39 -8.49 1.66 16.14
N ARG A 40 -8.44 0.39 16.53
CA ARG A 40 -7.53 -0.06 17.59
C ARG A 40 -6.05 0.12 17.21
N VAL A 41 -5.67 -0.14 15.95
CA VAL A 41 -4.31 0.14 15.48
C VAL A 41 -4.04 1.64 15.56
N TRP A 42 -4.98 2.46 15.11
CA TRP A 42 -4.85 3.91 15.11
C TRP A 42 -4.72 4.51 16.53
N GLU A 43 -5.48 4.00 17.48
CA GLU A 43 -5.46 4.46 18.87
C GLU A 43 -4.24 3.96 19.65
N LEU A 44 -3.91 2.69 19.52
CA LEU A 44 -2.94 2.03 20.40
C LEU A 44 -1.49 2.16 19.91
N TYR A 45 -1.27 2.14 18.59
CA TYR A 45 0.08 2.10 18.03
C TYR A 45 0.59 3.46 17.56
N ARG A 46 -0.27 4.48 17.51
CA ARG A 46 0.15 5.81 17.09
C ARG A 46 1.10 6.44 18.11
N VAL A 47 2.18 7.06 17.60
CA VAL A 47 3.15 7.86 18.37
C VAL A 47 2.94 9.34 18.01
N PRO A 48 2.10 10.07 18.77
CA PRO A 48 1.64 11.42 18.38
C PRO A 48 2.78 12.41 18.19
N LYS A 49 3.85 12.28 18.98
CA LYS A 49 5.06 13.13 18.90
C LYS A 49 5.64 13.21 17.50
N TYR A 50 5.54 12.13 16.73
CA TYR A 50 6.08 12.04 15.38
C TYR A 50 5.00 12.00 14.30
N GLY A 51 3.75 11.77 14.67
CA GLY A 51 2.66 11.50 13.73
C GLY A 51 2.80 10.16 13.02
N LEU A 52 3.59 9.24 13.57
CA LEU A 52 3.91 7.91 13.05
C LEU A 52 3.32 6.82 13.95
N PHE A 53 3.58 5.58 13.61
CA PHE A 53 3.15 4.42 14.40
C PHE A 53 4.34 3.66 14.96
N SER A 54 4.13 2.95 16.07
CA SER A 54 5.07 2.00 16.62
C SER A 54 4.78 0.60 16.08
N GLU A 55 5.77 -0.27 16.05
CA GLU A 55 5.57 -1.69 15.75
C GLU A 55 5.10 -2.48 16.98
N TYR A 56 5.15 -1.87 18.17
CA TYR A 56 4.90 -2.52 19.44
C TYR A 56 3.86 -1.78 20.27
N TYR A 57 3.11 -2.53 21.05
CA TYR A 57 2.20 -1.96 22.03
C TYR A 57 2.48 -2.55 23.43
N PRO A 58 2.62 -1.70 24.46
CA PRO A 58 2.66 -0.24 24.37
C PRO A 58 3.89 0.26 23.60
N SER A 59 3.83 1.46 23.03
CA SER A 59 4.92 2.04 22.20
C SER A 59 6.24 2.23 22.96
N SER A 60 6.20 2.17 24.30
CA SER A 60 7.39 2.17 25.18
C SER A 60 8.06 0.81 25.29
N HIS A 61 7.41 -0.26 24.82
CA HIS A 61 7.99 -1.60 24.83
C HIS A 61 9.23 -1.66 23.93
N ARG A 62 10.28 -2.29 24.44
CA ARG A 62 11.54 -2.48 23.72
C ARG A 62 11.87 -3.97 23.72
N PRO A 63 11.34 -4.74 22.75
CA PRO A 63 11.62 -6.16 22.65
C PRO A 63 13.11 -6.39 22.41
N ASP A 64 13.58 -7.53 22.88
CA ASP A 64 14.90 -8.04 22.51
C ASP A 64 14.88 -8.49 21.06
N LEU A 65 15.74 -7.89 20.24
CA LEU A 65 15.85 -8.16 18.80
C LEU A 65 17.06 -9.06 18.48
N THR A 66 17.56 -9.83 19.44
CA THR A 66 18.73 -10.71 19.28
C THR A 66 18.60 -11.71 18.12
N TYR A 67 17.39 -12.05 17.72
CA TYR A 67 17.13 -12.94 16.57
C TYR A 67 17.55 -12.35 15.21
N PHE A 68 17.85 -11.06 15.13
CA PHE A 68 18.38 -10.44 13.91
C PHE A 68 19.90 -10.56 13.71
N ASN A 69 20.61 -11.27 14.57
CA ASN A 69 22.08 -11.38 14.55
C ASN A 69 22.83 -10.04 14.56
N ASP A 70 22.17 -8.98 14.97
CA ASP A 70 22.76 -7.64 15.07
C ASP A 70 22.58 -7.12 16.50
N SER A 71 23.62 -7.25 17.30
CA SER A 71 23.63 -6.82 18.70
C SER A 71 23.47 -5.30 18.89
N THR A 72 23.55 -4.53 17.81
CA THR A 72 23.36 -3.07 17.83
C THR A 72 21.91 -2.68 17.60
N ARG A 73 21.07 -3.59 17.12
CA ARG A 73 19.65 -3.31 16.88
C ARG A 73 18.89 -3.15 18.19
N GLN A 74 18.47 -1.93 18.43
CA GLN A 74 17.49 -1.63 19.46
C GLN A 74 16.11 -1.49 18.83
N ALA A 75 15.07 -1.89 19.59
CA ALA A 75 13.70 -1.61 19.19
C ALA A 75 13.51 -0.12 19.00
N GLN A 76 13.01 0.26 17.83
CA GLN A 76 12.87 1.66 17.44
C GLN A 76 11.61 2.28 18.07
N GLU A 77 11.64 3.60 18.27
CA GLU A 77 10.50 4.32 18.84
C GLU A 77 9.31 4.37 17.88
N VAL A 78 9.60 4.36 16.58
CA VAL A 78 8.60 4.33 15.52
C VAL A 78 8.90 3.21 14.53
N SER A 79 7.91 2.85 13.74
CA SER A 79 7.99 1.76 12.78
C SER A 79 9.01 2.01 11.67
N TYR A 80 9.56 0.92 11.14
CA TYR A 80 10.20 0.92 9.83
C TYR A 80 9.18 1.14 8.72
N LEU A 81 9.66 1.49 7.53
CA LEU A 81 8.83 1.80 6.37
C LEU A 81 7.90 0.66 5.96
N TRP A 82 8.41 -0.57 5.98
CA TRP A 82 7.63 -1.75 5.56
C TRP A 82 6.35 -1.97 6.40
N PRO A 83 6.41 -2.05 7.76
CA PRO A 83 5.17 -2.14 8.54
C PRO A 83 4.31 -0.88 8.47
N MET A 84 4.93 0.30 8.29
CA MET A 84 4.21 1.57 8.16
C MET A 84 3.33 1.59 6.90
N SER A 85 3.79 1.00 5.78
CA SER A 85 2.97 0.86 4.58
C SER A 85 1.74 -0.01 4.82
N GLY A 86 1.80 -0.99 5.71
CA GLY A 86 0.64 -1.78 6.12
C GLY A 86 -0.49 -0.95 6.73
N VAL A 87 -0.15 0.06 7.53
CA VAL A 87 -1.14 1.01 8.06
C VAL A 87 -1.69 1.89 6.94
N PHE A 88 -0.82 2.31 6.01
CA PHE A 88 -1.25 3.10 4.85
C PHE A 88 -2.22 2.32 3.95
N SER A 89 -1.87 1.09 3.58
CA SER A 89 -2.76 0.20 2.82
C SER A 89 -4.12 0.04 3.52
N SER A 90 -4.11 -0.14 4.84
CA SER A 90 -5.36 -0.26 5.63
C SER A 90 -6.22 0.99 5.53
N ALA A 91 -5.63 2.20 5.63
CA ALA A 91 -6.35 3.46 5.48
C ALA A 91 -6.96 3.60 4.08
N VAL A 92 -6.22 3.21 3.03
CA VAL A 92 -6.71 3.25 1.64
C VAL A 92 -7.87 2.27 1.44
N LEU A 93 -7.78 1.05 1.98
CA LEU A 93 -8.86 0.06 1.90
C LEU A 93 -10.11 0.54 2.63
N MET A 94 -9.97 1.14 3.82
CA MET A 94 -11.11 1.71 4.53
C MET A 94 -11.73 2.89 3.76
N ALA A 95 -10.91 3.75 3.14
CA ALA A 95 -11.39 4.84 2.29
C ALA A 95 -12.08 4.34 1.01
N ALA A 96 -11.68 3.19 0.48
CA ALA A 96 -12.37 2.56 -0.66
C ALA A 96 -13.78 2.07 -0.28
N ILE A 97 -14.01 1.71 0.99
CA ILE A 97 -15.31 1.26 1.50
C ILE A 97 -16.20 2.45 1.89
N GLU A 98 -15.66 3.43 2.62
CA GLU A 98 -16.36 4.62 3.12
C GLU A 98 -15.49 5.89 2.92
N PRO A 99 -15.47 6.45 1.70
CA PRO A 99 -14.57 7.58 1.37
C PRO A 99 -14.76 8.79 2.28
N GLU A 100 -16.00 9.16 2.59
CA GLU A 100 -16.33 10.33 3.42
C GLU A 100 -15.76 10.23 4.83
N LYS A 101 -15.67 9.02 5.36
CA LYS A 101 -15.18 8.77 6.72
C LYS A 101 -13.67 8.62 6.77
N TYR A 102 -13.06 7.97 5.77
CA TYR A 102 -11.69 7.49 5.89
C TYR A 102 -10.66 8.21 5.02
N THR A 103 -11.04 9.09 4.10
CA THR A 103 -10.07 9.86 3.29
C THR A 103 -9.12 10.69 4.18
N VAL A 104 -9.58 11.22 5.29
CA VAL A 104 -8.74 11.97 6.25
C VAL A 104 -7.58 11.12 6.82
N TYR A 105 -7.77 9.82 6.94
CA TYR A 105 -6.73 8.90 7.37
C TYR A 105 -5.70 8.64 6.26
N VAL A 106 -6.14 8.58 5.00
CA VAL A 106 -5.25 8.53 3.84
C VAL A 106 -4.34 9.75 3.81
N ASP A 107 -4.92 10.96 3.94
CA ASP A 107 -4.16 12.21 3.99
C ASP A 107 -3.14 12.23 5.14
N SER A 108 -3.54 11.72 6.31
CA SER A 108 -2.67 11.58 7.47
C SER A 108 -1.50 10.62 7.21
N MET A 109 -1.76 9.52 6.50
CA MET A 109 -0.71 8.56 6.14
C MET A 109 0.23 9.12 5.09
N VAL A 110 -0.25 9.86 4.11
CA VAL A 110 0.59 10.56 3.13
C VAL A 110 1.57 11.51 3.83
N MET A 111 1.10 12.31 4.80
CA MET A 111 1.98 13.17 5.60
C MET A 111 2.98 12.36 6.43
N ALA A 112 2.59 11.21 6.94
CA ALA A 112 3.47 10.31 7.68
C ALA A 112 4.57 9.73 6.79
N MET A 113 4.23 9.32 5.54
CA MET A 113 5.19 8.80 4.58
C MET A 113 6.26 9.81 4.19
N GLU A 114 5.96 11.11 4.12
CA GLU A 114 6.97 12.14 3.85
C GLU A 114 8.10 12.17 4.89
N ARG A 115 7.91 11.59 6.08
CA ARG A 115 8.97 11.44 7.09
C ARG A 115 10.05 10.44 6.69
N TYR A 116 9.77 9.54 5.75
CA TYR A 116 10.71 8.54 5.22
C TYR A 116 11.32 8.96 3.88
N TYR A 117 10.81 10.05 3.27
CA TYR A 117 11.21 10.47 1.94
C TYR A 117 12.58 11.15 1.94
N ASP A 118 13.56 10.48 1.34
CA ASP A 118 14.93 10.97 1.21
C ASP A 118 15.13 11.73 -0.09
N THR A 119 15.35 13.03 0.04
CA THR A 119 15.67 13.96 -1.05
C THR A 119 17.15 14.28 -1.15
N THR A 120 17.99 13.63 -0.34
CA THR A 120 19.45 13.86 -0.34
C THR A 120 20.20 12.98 -1.35
N ARG A 121 19.56 11.92 -1.82
CA ARG A 121 20.10 10.97 -2.82
C ARG A 121 19.21 10.97 -4.07
N VAL A 122 19.81 11.01 -5.25
CA VAL A 122 19.10 10.98 -6.55
C VAL A 122 19.21 9.57 -7.16
N PRO A 123 18.10 9.03 -7.69
CA PRO A 123 16.74 9.56 -7.62
C PRO A 123 16.17 9.56 -6.20
N PHE A 124 15.20 10.45 -5.94
CA PHE A 124 14.55 10.53 -4.63
C PHE A 124 13.73 9.25 -4.37
N GLY A 125 13.69 8.81 -3.12
CA GLY A 125 12.99 7.60 -2.73
C GLY A 125 12.81 7.52 -1.21
N TYR A 126 12.13 6.50 -0.76
CA TYR A 126 11.86 6.29 0.66
C TYR A 126 12.94 5.41 1.28
N GLN A 127 13.50 5.86 2.41
CA GLN A 127 14.43 5.04 3.19
C GLN A 127 13.70 4.24 4.27
N ALA A 128 14.33 3.19 4.75
CA ALA A 128 13.72 2.22 5.66
C ALA A 128 13.28 2.79 7.02
N TYR A 129 13.84 3.93 7.45
CA TYR A 129 13.51 4.58 8.71
C TYR A 129 13.40 6.10 8.53
N PRO A 130 12.65 6.85 9.39
CA PRO A 130 12.40 8.27 9.13
C PRO A 130 13.68 9.11 9.05
N VAL A 131 13.75 10.02 8.09
CA VAL A 131 14.94 10.82 7.74
C VAL A 131 15.48 11.66 8.91
N GLN A 132 14.61 12.05 9.85
CA GLN A 132 15.00 12.81 11.04
C GLN A 132 15.92 12.04 12.01
N PHE A 133 15.97 10.71 11.91
CA PHE A 133 16.84 9.85 12.72
C PHE A 133 18.16 9.50 12.01
N GLY A 134 18.39 10.06 10.83
CA GLY A 134 19.60 9.86 10.06
C GLY A 134 19.38 9.17 8.73
N LYS A 135 20.47 8.97 8.00
CA LYS A 135 20.49 8.31 6.71
C LYS A 135 20.59 6.80 6.92
N VAL A 136 19.66 6.07 6.31
CA VAL A 136 19.61 4.61 6.31
C VAL A 136 19.39 4.07 4.89
N ASP A 137 19.36 2.77 4.76
CA ASP A 137 19.19 2.06 3.50
C ASP A 137 17.84 2.34 2.83
N ARG A 138 17.80 2.22 1.50
CA ARG A 138 16.60 2.28 0.68
C ARG A 138 16.41 0.94 -0.03
N TYR A 139 15.28 0.31 0.23
CA TYR A 139 14.93 -0.98 -0.36
C TYR A 139 13.93 -0.81 -1.48
N TYR A 140 14.12 -1.53 -2.59
CA TYR A 140 13.22 -1.42 -3.74
C TYR A 140 11.85 -2.03 -3.48
N ASP A 141 11.76 -3.05 -2.65
CA ASP A 141 10.48 -3.67 -2.26
C ASP A 141 9.67 -2.80 -1.30
N ASP A 142 10.32 -2.14 -0.32
CA ASP A 142 9.66 -1.18 0.55
C ASP A 142 9.07 -0.02 -0.25
N ASN A 143 9.85 0.53 -1.18
CA ASN A 143 9.38 1.57 -2.08
C ASN A 143 8.24 1.07 -2.98
N GLY A 144 8.31 -0.19 -3.43
CA GLY A 144 7.23 -0.81 -4.21
C GLY A 144 5.89 -0.81 -3.47
N LEU A 145 5.88 -1.11 -2.17
CA LEU A 145 4.67 -1.03 -1.34
C LEU A 145 4.14 0.39 -1.26
N VAL A 146 5.01 1.35 -0.92
CA VAL A 146 4.61 2.77 -0.83
C VAL A 146 4.06 3.27 -2.16
N GLY A 147 4.67 2.87 -3.28
CA GLY A 147 4.17 3.23 -4.62
C GLY A 147 2.78 2.67 -4.90
N ILE A 148 2.51 1.42 -4.48
CA ILE A 148 1.19 0.79 -4.58
C ILE A 148 0.18 1.53 -3.70
N ASP A 149 0.54 1.88 -2.47
CA ASP A 149 -0.33 2.65 -1.58
C ASP A 149 -0.70 4.02 -2.18
N TYR A 150 0.26 4.71 -2.81
CA TYR A 150 -0.01 5.98 -3.48
C TYR A 150 -0.93 5.85 -4.70
N ILE A 151 -0.71 4.84 -5.56
CA ILE A 151 -1.57 4.68 -6.73
C ILE A 151 -2.99 4.25 -6.31
N ASP A 152 -3.13 3.43 -5.27
CA ASP A 152 -4.42 3.05 -4.73
C ASP A 152 -5.12 4.24 -4.06
N SER A 153 -4.38 5.09 -3.35
CA SER A 153 -4.89 6.37 -2.85
C SER A 153 -5.45 7.26 -3.97
N TYR A 154 -4.73 7.34 -5.11
CA TYR A 154 -5.22 8.06 -6.30
C TYR A 154 -6.49 7.42 -6.86
N LEU A 155 -6.55 6.09 -6.97
CA LEU A 155 -7.72 5.40 -7.51
C LEU A 155 -8.96 5.64 -6.67
N VAL A 156 -8.81 5.77 -5.35
CA VAL A 156 -9.90 6.06 -4.41
C VAL A 156 -10.27 7.54 -4.39
N THR A 157 -9.28 8.44 -4.24
CA THR A 157 -9.53 9.86 -3.97
C THR A 157 -9.53 10.74 -5.20
N LYS A 158 -8.93 10.28 -6.31
CA LYS A 158 -8.66 11.04 -7.53
C LYS A 158 -7.73 12.26 -7.32
N ASN A 159 -7.03 12.33 -6.20
CA ASN A 159 -6.05 13.39 -5.95
C ASN A 159 -4.80 13.19 -6.83
N PRO A 160 -4.51 14.11 -7.80
CA PRO A 160 -3.42 13.93 -8.75
C PRO A 160 -2.04 13.92 -8.09
N HIS A 161 -1.90 14.49 -6.89
CA HIS A 161 -0.66 14.45 -6.13
C HIS A 161 -0.21 13.00 -5.84
N TYR A 162 -1.14 12.11 -5.52
CA TYR A 162 -0.83 10.71 -5.23
C TYR A 162 -0.40 9.95 -6.47
N LEU A 163 -0.97 10.26 -7.63
CA LEU A 163 -0.52 9.71 -8.91
C LEU A 163 0.93 10.11 -9.21
N GLU A 164 1.29 11.38 -9.02
CA GLU A 164 2.65 11.85 -9.24
C GLU A 164 3.65 11.22 -8.26
N LYS A 165 3.27 11.02 -6.99
CA LYS A 165 4.09 10.28 -6.03
C LYS A 165 4.32 8.82 -6.45
N ALA A 166 3.29 8.12 -6.90
CA ALA A 166 3.42 6.75 -7.42
C ALA A 166 4.40 6.67 -8.62
N LYS A 167 4.34 7.63 -9.55
CA LYS A 167 5.27 7.74 -10.68
C LYS A 167 6.71 7.97 -10.23
N GLN A 168 6.91 8.86 -9.25
CA GLN A 168 8.24 9.13 -8.67
C GLN A 168 8.82 7.87 -8.03
N VAL A 169 8.01 7.12 -7.29
CA VAL A 169 8.44 5.85 -6.71
C VAL A 169 8.83 4.82 -7.78
N LEU A 170 8.05 4.69 -8.85
CA LEU A 170 8.43 3.80 -9.95
C LEU A 170 9.74 4.24 -10.59
N THR A 171 9.98 5.56 -10.74
CA THR A 171 11.26 6.09 -11.24
C THR A 171 12.43 5.69 -10.35
N PHE A 172 12.27 5.77 -9.01
CA PHE A 172 13.27 5.28 -8.08
C PHE A 172 13.52 3.78 -8.26
N ILE A 173 12.48 2.96 -8.34
CA ILE A 173 12.63 1.51 -8.50
C ILE A 173 13.36 1.20 -9.82
N LEU A 174 12.98 1.84 -10.92
CA LEU A 174 13.60 1.63 -12.24
C LEU A 174 15.07 2.07 -12.29
N SER A 175 15.53 2.95 -11.41
CA SER A 175 16.95 3.27 -11.30
C SER A 175 17.82 2.09 -10.84
N GLY A 176 17.19 1.11 -10.18
CA GLY A 176 17.82 -0.15 -9.79
C GLY A 176 17.79 -1.23 -10.86
N TRP A 177 17.19 -0.96 -12.02
CA TRP A 177 17.18 -1.92 -13.12
C TRP A 177 18.59 -2.21 -13.61
N ASP A 178 18.94 -3.47 -13.67
CA ASP A 178 20.29 -3.91 -14.06
C ASP A 178 20.19 -4.88 -15.24
N GLU A 179 20.68 -4.46 -16.41
CA GLU A 179 20.67 -5.28 -17.63
C GLU A 179 21.56 -6.54 -17.51
N ASN A 180 22.46 -6.58 -16.54
CA ASN A 180 23.13 -7.83 -16.18
C ASN A 180 22.04 -8.83 -15.72
N PHE A 181 22.16 -10.08 -16.16
CA PHE A 181 21.13 -11.10 -15.94
C PHE A 181 19.77 -10.73 -16.53
N GLU A 182 19.78 -10.06 -17.70
CA GLU A 182 18.61 -9.74 -18.51
C GLU A 182 17.57 -8.85 -17.80
N GLY A 183 18.02 -8.02 -16.86
CA GLY A 183 17.14 -7.04 -16.22
C GLY A 183 16.80 -7.34 -14.76
N ALA A 184 15.70 -6.76 -14.30
CA ALA A 184 15.19 -6.76 -12.93
C ALA A 184 15.98 -5.90 -11.92
N VAL A 185 15.36 -5.64 -10.78
CA VAL A 185 15.95 -4.85 -9.69
C VAL A 185 16.42 -5.74 -8.55
N SER A 186 17.42 -5.27 -7.84
CA SER A 186 17.93 -5.90 -6.61
C SER A 186 16.97 -5.69 -5.44
N TRP A 187 17.33 -6.14 -4.25
CA TRP A 187 16.61 -5.88 -3.03
C TRP A 187 16.97 -4.50 -2.45
N LEU A 188 18.27 -4.30 -2.24
CA LEU A 188 18.85 -3.11 -1.61
C LEU A 188 19.53 -2.24 -2.66
N GLU A 189 19.33 -0.93 -2.58
CA GLU A 189 20.00 0.05 -3.42
C GLU A 189 21.52 -0.08 -3.31
N GLY A 190 22.17 -0.17 -4.46
CA GLY A 190 23.63 -0.28 -4.56
C GLY A 190 24.21 -1.69 -4.29
N VAL A 191 23.40 -2.65 -3.83
CA VAL A 191 23.80 -4.03 -3.59
C VAL A 191 23.18 -4.92 -4.66
N LYS A 192 24.02 -5.65 -5.40
CA LYS A 192 23.61 -6.43 -6.58
C LYS A 192 23.81 -7.94 -6.39
N ASP A 193 23.60 -8.44 -5.19
CA ASP A 193 23.82 -9.84 -4.84
C ASP A 193 22.64 -10.75 -5.17
N GLN A 194 21.44 -10.18 -5.21
CA GLN A 194 20.20 -10.90 -5.49
C GLN A 194 19.14 -10.04 -6.16
N LYS A 195 18.24 -10.70 -6.90
CA LYS A 195 17.06 -10.11 -7.53
C LYS A 195 15.81 -10.84 -7.02
N PRO A 196 15.17 -10.33 -5.95
CA PRO A 196 14.10 -11.07 -5.27
C PRO A 196 12.74 -10.88 -5.93
N ALA A 197 11.88 -11.86 -5.72
CA ALA A 197 10.48 -11.83 -6.14
C ALA A 197 9.71 -10.66 -5.51
N CYS A 198 9.98 -10.33 -4.25
CA CYS A 198 9.29 -9.26 -3.53
C CYS A 198 9.52 -7.89 -4.17
N SER A 199 10.76 -7.52 -4.55
CA SER A 199 11.03 -6.24 -5.21
C SER A 199 10.42 -6.19 -6.62
N ASN A 200 10.65 -7.25 -7.40
CA ASN A 200 10.25 -7.28 -8.81
C ASN A 200 8.73 -7.45 -8.99
N GLY A 201 8.10 -8.23 -8.11
CA GLY A 201 6.64 -8.39 -8.10
C GLY A 201 5.90 -7.10 -7.73
N LYS A 202 6.38 -6.37 -6.72
CA LYS A 202 5.78 -5.08 -6.34
C LYS A 202 5.99 -4.00 -7.41
N ALA A 203 7.18 -3.96 -8.03
CA ALA A 203 7.43 -3.08 -9.17
C ALA A 203 6.50 -3.37 -10.35
N MET A 204 6.28 -4.64 -10.66
CA MET A 204 5.30 -5.07 -11.68
C MET A 204 3.88 -4.58 -11.34
N VAL A 205 3.41 -4.82 -10.12
CA VAL A 205 2.07 -4.42 -9.68
C VAL A 205 1.91 -2.91 -9.74
N LEU A 206 2.89 -2.14 -9.26
CA LEU A 206 2.87 -0.67 -9.34
C LEU A 206 2.78 -0.18 -10.79
N ALA A 207 3.59 -0.74 -11.69
CA ALA A 207 3.55 -0.37 -13.10
C ALA A 207 2.19 -0.68 -13.74
N LEU A 208 1.62 -1.85 -13.49
CA LEU A 208 0.31 -2.23 -14.03
C LEU A 208 -0.83 -1.37 -13.46
N LYS A 209 -0.79 -0.99 -12.19
CA LYS A 209 -1.76 -0.05 -11.60
C LYS A 209 -1.60 1.37 -12.17
N LEU A 210 -0.39 1.82 -12.46
CA LEU A 210 -0.16 3.09 -13.17
C LEU A 210 -0.73 3.04 -14.60
N TYR A 211 -0.58 1.92 -15.30
CA TYR A 211 -1.25 1.72 -16.60
C TYR A 211 -2.77 1.76 -16.46
N GLU A 212 -3.33 1.07 -15.46
CA GLU A 212 -4.77 1.10 -15.20
C GLU A 212 -5.28 2.53 -14.96
N ALA A 213 -4.53 3.33 -14.22
CA ALA A 213 -4.90 4.70 -13.89
C ALA A 213 -4.74 5.70 -15.03
N THR A 214 -3.71 5.52 -15.87
CA THR A 214 -3.31 6.53 -16.88
C THR A 214 -3.60 6.11 -18.33
N LYS A 215 -3.69 4.81 -18.60
CA LYS A 215 -3.74 4.21 -19.93
C LYS A 215 -2.49 4.49 -20.78
N ASP A 216 -1.39 4.88 -20.14
CA ASP A 216 -0.11 5.08 -20.81
C ASP A 216 0.60 3.72 -20.99
N GLU A 217 0.77 3.33 -22.25
CA GLU A 217 1.37 2.06 -22.66
C GLU A 217 2.80 1.86 -22.12
N TYR A 218 3.50 2.94 -21.79
CA TYR A 218 4.81 2.88 -21.15
C TYR A 218 4.78 2.00 -19.88
N TYR A 219 3.77 2.21 -19.02
CA TYR A 219 3.64 1.45 -17.77
C TYR A 219 3.27 0.00 -18.00
N LEU A 220 2.47 -0.29 -19.04
CA LEU A 220 2.18 -1.67 -19.43
C LEU A 220 3.44 -2.40 -19.86
N GLU A 221 4.27 -1.79 -20.70
CA GLU A 221 5.51 -2.39 -21.15
C GLU A 221 6.52 -2.60 -19.99
N VAL A 222 6.58 -1.66 -19.06
CA VAL A 222 7.36 -1.83 -17.82
C VAL A 222 6.84 -3.03 -17.02
N GLY A 223 5.52 -3.13 -16.81
CA GLY A 223 4.92 -4.26 -16.11
C GLY A 223 5.21 -5.60 -16.77
N LYS A 224 5.11 -5.67 -18.11
CA LYS A 224 5.44 -6.87 -18.90
C LYS A 224 6.91 -7.27 -18.77
N LYS A 225 7.85 -6.32 -18.73
CA LYS A 225 9.28 -6.61 -18.52
C LYS A 225 9.52 -7.33 -17.21
N PHE A 226 8.95 -6.83 -16.11
CA PHE A 226 9.04 -7.49 -14.81
C PHE A 226 8.38 -8.86 -14.81
N TYR A 227 7.19 -8.98 -15.40
CA TYR A 227 6.47 -10.25 -15.50
C TYR A 227 7.30 -11.31 -16.23
N HIS A 228 7.81 -10.99 -17.43
CA HIS A 228 8.60 -11.92 -18.23
C HIS A 228 9.89 -12.34 -17.53
N TRP A 229 10.51 -11.41 -16.79
CA TRP A 229 11.69 -11.74 -16.01
C TRP A 229 11.36 -12.71 -14.87
N ILE A 230 10.29 -12.45 -14.10
CA ILE A 230 9.84 -13.33 -13.02
C ILE A 230 9.46 -14.71 -13.57
N ASP A 231 8.68 -14.76 -14.64
CA ASP A 231 8.26 -16.03 -15.28
C ASP A 231 9.45 -16.84 -15.77
N LYS A 232 10.48 -16.19 -16.32
CA LYS A 232 11.67 -16.84 -16.84
C LYS A 232 12.63 -17.35 -15.75
N TYR A 233 12.84 -16.55 -14.69
CA TYR A 233 13.93 -16.79 -13.74
C TYR A 233 13.46 -17.28 -12.37
N LEU A 234 12.25 -16.95 -11.95
CA LEU A 234 11.77 -17.24 -10.60
C LEU A 234 10.60 -18.22 -10.55
N LYS A 235 10.01 -18.57 -11.68
CA LYS A 235 8.90 -19.53 -11.68
C LYS A 235 9.40 -20.95 -11.61
N ASP A 236 8.91 -21.71 -10.64
CA ASP A 236 9.10 -23.15 -10.58
C ASP A 236 8.27 -23.81 -11.69
N PRO A 237 8.91 -24.47 -12.67
CA PRO A 237 8.20 -25.04 -13.82
C PRO A 237 7.30 -26.22 -13.44
N GLU A 238 7.57 -26.92 -12.34
CA GLU A 238 6.82 -28.10 -11.92
C GLU A 238 5.62 -27.72 -11.06
N ARG A 239 5.82 -26.80 -10.11
CA ARG A 239 4.81 -26.41 -9.12
C ARG A 239 4.05 -25.14 -9.46
N GLY A 240 4.55 -24.33 -10.40
CA GLY A 240 3.94 -23.06 -10.79
C GLY A 240 3.98 -21.98 -9.72
N VAL A 241 4.82 -22.15 -8.69
CA VAL A 241 5.06 -21.16 -7.63
C VAL A 241 6.27 -20.30 -7.97
N VAL A 242 6.43 -19.19 -7.27
CA VAL A 242 7.57 -18.28 -7.45
C VAL A 242 8.59 -18.49 -6.35
N TRP A 243 9.86 -18.74 -6.73
CA TRP A 243 10.99 -18.83 -5.83
C TRP A 243 11.33 -17.45 -5.23
N ASN A 244 12.05 -17.47 -4.11
CA ASN A 244 12.37 -16.24 -3.37
C ASN A 244 13.19 -15.24 -4.20
N SER A 245 14.30 -15.69 -4.77
CA SER A 245 15.19 -14.78 -5.49
C SER A 245 16.10 -15.49 -6.50
N TRP A 246 16.63 -14.72 -7.45
CA TRP A 246 17.78 -15.08 -8.26
C TRP A 246 19.05 -14.54 -7.60
N LEU A 247 19.99 -15.43 -7.28
CA LEU A 247 21.28 -15.07 -6.71
C LEU A 247 22.28 -14.76 -7.84
N THR A 248 22.70 -13.53 -7.94
CA THR A 248 23.59 -13.07 -9.02
C THR A 248 25.01 -13.59 -8.85
N THR A 249 25.43 -13.83 -7.60
CA THR A 249 26.76 -14.33 -7.25
C THR A 249 27.00 -15.77 -7.69
N THR A 250 25.95 -16.57 -7.72
CA THR A 250 26.03 -17.99 -8.09
C THR A 250 25.31 -18.31 -9.41
N SER A 251 24.62 -17.33 -10.00
CA SER A 251 23.74 -17.49 -11.16
C SER A 251 22.73 -18.64 -10.97
N ALA A 252 22.11 -18.69 -9.80
CA ALA A 252 21.18 -19.74 -9.39
C ALA A 252 19.98 -19.16 -8.64
N VAL A 253 18.88 -19.91 -8.63
CA VAL A 253 17.71 -19.55 -7.80
C VAL A 253 17.95 -19.87 -6.33
N CYS A 254 17.43 -19.04 -5.43
CA CYS A 254 17.17 -19.38 -4.05
C CYS A 254 15.75 -20.00 -4.00
N PRO A 255 15.63 -21.32 -3.81
CA PRO A 255 14.38 -22.03 -3.96
C PRO A 255 13.44 -21.91 -2.75
N ASP A 256 13.80 -21.08 -1.79
CA ASP A 256 12.94 -20.84 -0.62
C ASP A 256 11.58 -20.33 -1.05
N LEU A 257 10.56 -20.86 -0.42
CA LEU A 257 9.17 -20.49 -0.66
C LEU A 257 8.61 -19.76 0.56
N TYR A 258 8.19 -18.53 0.32
CA TYR A 258 7.48 -17.76 1.34
C TYR A 258 6.01 -17.68 1.01
N THR A 259 5.14 -17.92 1.98
CA THR A 259 3.68 -17.90 1.78
C THR A 259 3.18 -16.54 1.25
N CYS A 260 3.84 -15.44 1.61
CA CYS A 260 3.52 -14.11 1.09
C CYS A 260 3.73 -13.98 -0.43
N LEU A 261 4.62 -14.78 -1.03
CA LEU A 261 4.83 -14.79 -2.49
C LEU A 261 3.76 -15.61 -3.23
N LEU A 262 3.07 -16.51 -2.54
CA LEU A 262 1.99 -17.31 -3.14
C LEU A 262 0.74 -16.47 -3.42
N TYR A 263 0.52 -15.38 -2.69
CA TYR A 263 -0.62 -14.48 -2.89
C TYR A 263 -0.46 -13.55 -4.10
N THR A 264 0.73 -13.40 -4.64
CA THR A 264 1.00 -12.57 -5.82
C THR A 264 0.84 -13.33 -7.13
N SER A 265 0.67 -14.64 -7.09
CA SER A 265 0.38 -15.46 -8.27
C SER A 265 -1.13 -15.63 -8.42
N PRO A 266 -1.73 -15.33 -9.61
CA PRO A 266 -3.15 -15.56 -9.84
C PRO A 266 -3.47 -17.04 -9.61
N SER A 267 -4.40 -17.30 -8.68
CA SER A 267 -4.86 -18.66 -8.41
C SER A 267 -5.60 -19.22 -9.63
N PRO A 268 -5.39 -20.50 -9.99
CA PRO A 268 -6.21 -21.16 -11.01
C PRO A 268 -7.72 -21.16 -10.69
N ARG A 269 -8.10 -20.79 -9.45
CA ARG A 269 -9.51 -20.69 -9.01
C ARG A 269 -10.14 -19.33 -9.32
N ASP A 270 -9.35 -18.35 -9.76
CA ASP A 270 -9.83 -17.01 -10.10
C ASP A 270 -10.26 -16.88 -11.56
N LYS A 271 -10.50 -18.01 -12.24
CA LYS A 271 -11.03 -18.11 -13.61
C LYS A 271 -12.49 -18.47 -13.62
#